data_c8fc7fcf8e6ac183ee25b80f6874f04d
#
_entry.id   c8fc7fcf8e6ac183ee25b80f6874f04d
#
_cell.length_a   1.000
_cell.length_b   1.000
_cell.length_c   1.000
_cell.angle_alpha   90.00
_cell.angle_beta   90.00
_cell.angle_gamma   90.00
#
_symmetry.space_group_name_H-M   'P 1'
#
loop_
_entity.id
_entity.type
_entity.pdbx_description
1 polymer ?
#
loop_
_entity_poly.entity_id
_entity_poly.type
_entity_poly.pdbx_seq_one_letter_code
_entity_poly.pdbx_strand_id
1 'polypeptide(L)'
;MSDRLFIFDTTLRDGEQVPGCQLNTVEKIQVAKQLEQLGVDVIEAGFPISSPGDFNSVIEISKAVTWPTICALTRAVEKDIDVAVESLQYAKHKRIHTGIGTSDSHIKYKFNSNREEIIERAVAAVKYAKRFVEDIEFYAEDAGRTDNEYLARVVEAVIKAGATVVNIPDTTGYCLPSEYGAKIKYLIEHVDGIENAIISTHCHNDLGMATANTLSGVLNGARQVEVTINGIGERAGNTSLEEIAMILKCHKDIDIDTNINTSKIYPTSRMVSSLMNMPVQANKAIVGRNAFAHSSGIHQDGVLKNVSTYEIIDPKDVGLDDNSIVLTARSGRAALKYRLGVLGVKVENEEVVDKIYQQFLKLADQKKEVNDDDILMLAGADSAENRSVKLDFLQVTTGMGVKSVASIGLDISGQKFEEASTGNGPVDAAIKALKKIIQKRMTLKEFTIQAISKGSDDVGKVHMQVEYDGNVYYGFGANTDIVTASVEAYIDCINKFRA
;
A
#
# COMPACT_ATOMS: atom_id res chain seq x y z
N MET A 1 -0.31 -3.97 -32.03
CA MET A 1 0.41 -3.96 -30.75
C MET A 1 -0.20 -2.82 -29.98
N SER A 2 -0.59 -3.03 -28.73
CA SER A 2 -1.05 -1.96 -27.83
C SER A 2 0.03 -0.87 -27.71
N ASP A 3 -0.39 0.36 -27.53
CA ASP A 3 0.51 1.47 -27.25
C ASP A 3 1.04 1.33 -25.81
N ARG A 4 2.27 1.78 -25.51
CA ARG A 4 2.89 1.56 -24.20
C ARG A 4 2.90 2.84 -23.38
N LEU A 5 2.46 2.72 -22.11
CA LEU A 5 2.62 3.75 -21.09
C LEU A 5 3.79 3.40 -20.17
N PHE A 6 4.74 4.31 -20.04
CA PHE A 6 5.85 4.19 -19.12
C PHE A 6 5.43 4.66 -17.73
N ILE A 7 5.75 3.87 -16.72
CA ILE A 7 5.47 4.21 -15.32
C ILE A 7 6.76 4.69 -14.66
N PHE A 8 6.77 5.98 -14.31
CA PHE A 8 7.82 6.64 -13.55
C PHE A 8 7.34 6.73 -12.09
N ASP A 9 8.01 6.05 -11.19
CA ASP A 9 7.69 6.08 -9.76
C ASP A 9 8.59 7.08 -9.02
N THR A 10 7.97 8.05 -8.36
CA THR A 10 8.66 9.06 -7.54
C THR A 10 8.42 8.89 -6.03
N THR A 11 8.03 7.69 -5.58
CA THR A 11 7.81 7.38 -4.16
C THR A 11 9.04 7.72 -3.31
N LEU A 12 10.26 7.43 -3.83
CA LEU A 12 11.53 7.65 -3.14
C LEU A 12 12.09 9.08 -3.25
N ARG A 13 11.38 9.98 -3.93
CA ARG A 13 11.73 11.40 -4.00
C ARG A 13 10.58 12.28 -3.54
N ASP A 14 9.51 12.44 -4.34
CA ASP A 14 8.35 13.28 -4.00
C ASP A 14 7.54 12.66 -2.86
N GLY A 15 7.40 11.33 -2.86
CA GLY A 15 6.75 10.59 -1.78
C GLY A 15 7.38 10.82 -0.40
N GLU A 16 8.69 11.06 -0.32
CA GLU A 16 9.39 11.35 0.93
C GLU A 16 9.27 12.82 1.39
N GLN A 17 8.76 13.71 0.54
CA GLN A 17 8.53 15.12 0.92
C GLN A 17 7.34 15.30 1.86
N VAL A 18 6.64 14.21 2.18
CA VAL A 18 5.60 14.19 3.22
C VAL A 18 6.27 14.27 4.60
N PRO A 19 5.82 15.18 5.48
CA PRO A 19 6.36 15.25 6.84
C PRO A 19 6.22 13.91 7.59
N GLY A 20 7.36 13.37 8.06
CA GLY A 20 7.41 12.10 8.80
C GLY A 20 7.55 10.83 7.94
N CYS A 21 7.61 10.94 6.61
CA CYS A 21 7.75 9.80 5.70
C CYS A 21 9.19 9.49 5.26
N GLN A 22 10.18 10.13 5.86
CA GLN A 22 11.59 9.97 5.47
C GLN A 22 12.10 8.56 5.74
N LEU A 23 12.71 7.94 4.72
CA LEU A 23 13.31 6.61 4.78
C LEU A 23 14.83 6.68 4.94
N ASN A 24 15.40 5.71 5.64
CA ASN A 24 16.86 5.50 5.61
C ASN A 24 17.27 4.72 4.33
N THR A 25 18.58 4.69 4.05
CA THR A 25 19.10 4.03 2.83
C THR A 25 18.71 2.56 2.70
N VAL A 26 18.65 1.80 3.80
CA VAL A 26 18.26 0.38 3.76
C VAL A 26 16.80 0.22 3.38
N GLU A 27 15.92 1.05 3.94
CA GLU A 27 14.49 1.08 3.60
C GLU A 27 14.27 1.53 2.16
N LYS A 28 15.00 2.54 1.67
CA LYS A 28 14.96 2.96 0.25
C LYS A 28 15.33 1.82 -0.70
N ILE A 29 16.35 1.02 -0.38
CA ILE A 29 16.73 -0.15 -1.17
C ILE A 29 15.62 -1.20 -1.17
N GLN A 30 14.95 -1.43 -0.04
CA GLN A 30 13.83 -2.38 0.03
C GLN A 30 12.68 -1.92 -0.88
N VAL A 31 12.30 -0.65 -0.81
CA VAL A 31 11.25 -0.08 -1.67
C VAL A 31 11.67 -0.15 -3.14
N ALA A 32 12.90 0.22 -3.49
CA ALA A 32 13.39 0.18 -4.88
C ALA A 32 13.33 -1.23 -5.48
N LYS A 33 13.73 -2.27 -4.72
CA LYS A 33 13.61 -3.67 -5.15
C LYS A 33 12.15 -4.10 -5.31
N GLN A 34 11.27 -3.62 -4.46
CA GLN A 34 9.84 -3.90 -4.58
C GLN A 34 9.22 -3.22 -5.80
N LEU A 35 9.63 -1.98 -6.10
CA LEU A 35 9.23 -1.25 -7.31
C LEU A 35 9.73 -1.96 -8.58
N GLU A 36 10.96 -2.50 -8.56
CA GLU A 36 11.48 -3.34 -9.63
C GLU A 36 10.61 -4.60 -9.85
N GLN A 37 10.20 -5.29 -8.77
CA GLN A 37 9.31 -6.45 -8.86
C GLN A 37 7.88 -6.10 -9.28
N LEU A 38 7.42 -4.90 -8.93
CA LEU A 38 6.13 -4.37 -9.36
C LEU A 38 6.11 -4.06 -10.86
N GLY A 39 7.27 -3.77 -11.45
CA GLY A 39 7.41 -3.56 -12.89
C GLY A 39 7.40 -2.09 -13.31
N VAL A 40 7.81 -1.15 -12.46
CA VAL A 40 7.95 0.26 -12.85
C VAL A 40 9.10 0.44 -13.85
N ASP A 41 8.95 1.34 -14.80
CA ASP A 41 9.96 1.58 -15.85
C ASP A 41 11.09 2.49 -15.36
N VAL A 42 10.77 3.46 -14.51
CA VAL A 42 11.71 4.44 -13.97
C VAL A 42 11.50 4.58 -12.47
N ILE A 43 12.58 4.60 -11.69
CA ILE A 43 12.59 4.89 -10.25
C ILE A 43 13.32 6.20 -10.04
N GLU A 44 12.63 7.24 -9.58
CA GLU A 44 13.27 8.46 -9.12
C GLU A 44 13.80 8.25 -7.71
N ALA A 45 15.10 8.05 -7.61
CA ALA A 45 15.76 7.55 -6.41
C ALA A 45 16.04 8.62 -5.35
N GLY A 46 15.96 9.91 -5.73
CA GLY A 46 16.17 11.03 -4.80
C GLY A 46 16.64 12.32 -5.48
N PHE A 47 17.07 13.27 -4.62
CA PHE A 47 17.65 14.56 -5.00
C PHE A 47 19.08 14.67 -4.43
N PRO A 48 20.10 14.13 -5.11
CA PRO A 48 21.43 13.87 -4.56
C PRO A 48 22.15 15.09 -3.96
N ILE A 49 21.90 16.28 -4.49
CA ILE A 49 22.50 17.53 -3.95
C ILE A 49 21.91 17.95 -2.61
N SER A 50 20.75 17.40 -2.22
CA SER A 50 20.05 17.81 -1.00
C SER A 50 20.80 17.45 0.27
N SER A 51 21.43 16.27 0.31
CA SER A 51 22.21 15.80 1.46
C SER A 51 23.18 14.67 1.09
N PRO A 52 24.24 14.44 1.89
CA PRO A 52 25.11 13.27 1.73
C PRO A 52 24.36 11.93 1.86
N GLY A 53 23.31 11.87 2.67
CA GLY A 53 22.48 10.68 2.84
C GLY A 53 21.70 10.36 1.58
N ASP A 54 21.11 11.36 0.94
CA ASP A 54 20.37 11.20 -0.31
C ASP A 54 21.29 10.82 -1.48
N PHE A 55 22.47 11.47 -1.56
CA PHE A 55 23.52 11.10 -2.50
C PHE A 55 23.91 9.61 -2.39
N ASN A 56 24.20 9.14 -1.16
CA ASN A 56 24.55 7.74 -0.92
C ASN A 56 23.39 6.79 -1.22
N SER A 57 22.17 7.20 -0.93
CA SER A 57 20.98 6.39 -1.23
C SER A 57 20.81 6.14 -2.72
N VAL A 58 21.01 7.18 -3.57
CA VAL A 58 20.95 7.01 -5.03
C VAL A 58 22.04 6.04 -5.52
N ILE A 59 23.26 6.13 -4.98
CA ILE A 59 24.35 5.16 -5.28
C ILE A 59 23.93 3.73 -4.93
N GLU A 60 23.43 3.51 -3.72
CA GLU A 60 23.09 2.15 -3.26
C GLU A 60 21.88 1.59 -3.98
N ILE A 61 20.87 2.39 -4.32
CA ILE A 61 19.74 2.00 -5.17
C ILE A 61 20.27 1.61 -6.57
N SER A 62 21.17 2.42 -7.15
CA SER A 62 21.78 2.18 -8.47
C SER A 62 22.53 0.83 -8.55
N LYS A 63 23.08 0.36 -7.42
CA LYS A 63 23.71 -0.96 -7.31
C LYS A 63 22.72 -2.11 -7.08
N ALA A 64 21.56 -1.81 -6.48
CA ALA A 64 20.65 -2.79 -5.94
C ALA A 64 19.58 -3.28 -6.94
N VAL A 65 19.24 -2.47 -7.95
CA VAL A 65 18.25 -2.76 -8.98
C VAL A 65 18.90 -2.82 -10.36
N THR A 66 18.30 -3.52 -11.30
CA THR A 66 18.99 -3.89 -12.54
C THR A 66 18.29 -3.50 -13.82
N TRP A 67 16.95 -3.54 -13.88
CA TRP A 67 16.26 -3.30 -15.14
C TRP A 67 15.56 -1.94 -15.23
N PRO A 68 15.00 -1.33 -14.13
CA PRO A 68 14.44 0.00 -14.22
C PRO A 68 15.52 1.04 -14.52
N THR A 69 15.14 2.12 -15.19
CA THR A 69 15.96 3.31 -15.27
C THR A 69 16.00 4.00 -13.92
N ILE A 70 17.21 4.27 -13.38
CA ILE A 70 17.37 5.05 -12.16
C ILE A 70 17.47 6.52 -12.53
N CYS A 71 16.60 7.32 -11.94
CA CYS A 71 16.49 8.73 -12.17
C CYS A 71 16.92 9.53 -10.93
N ALA A 72 17.55 10.68 -11.13
CA ALA A 72 17.87 11.62 -10.08
C ALA A 72 17.39 13.02 -10.45
N LEU A 73 16.69 13.67 -9.49
CA LEU A 73 16.22 15.04 -9.64
C LEU A 73 17.37 16.03 -9.58
N THR A 74 17.31 17.06 -10.41
CA THR A 74 18.21 18.23 -10.39
C THR A 74 17.42 19.51 -10.67
N ARG A 75 17.87 20.62 -10.15
CA ARG A 75 17.48 21.93 -10.68
C ARG A 75 18.28 22.19 -11.97
N ALA A 76 17.82 23.15 -12.78
CA ALA A 76 18.56 23.60 -13.95
C ALA A 76 19.85 24.35 -13.56
N VAL A 77 20.76 23.66 -12.87
CA VAL A 77 22.03 24.16 -12.32
C VAL A 77 23.11 23.10 -12.53
N GLU A 78 24.23 23.47 -13.15
CA GLU A 78 25.33 22.54 -13.50
C GLU A 78 25.80 21.72 -12.29
N LYS A 79 25.99 22.35 -11.13
CA LYS A 79 26.45 21.68 -9.92
C LYS A 79 25.48 20.56 -9.46
N ASP A 80 24.15 20.75 -9.59
CA ASP A 80 23.16 19.73 -9.25
C ASP A 80 23.30 18.53 -10.22
N ILE A 81 23.49 18.84 -11.51
CA ILE A 81 23.67 17.84 -12.56
C ILE A 81 24.96 17.04 -12.33
N ASP A 82 26.07 17.67 -12.00
CA ASP A 82 27.34 17.00 -11.71
C ASP A 82 27.16 15.97 -10.58
N VAL A 83 26.53 16.39 -9.46
CA VAL A 83 26.29 15.54 -8.30
C VAL A 83 25.36 14.37 -8.67
N ALA A 84 24.35 14.62 -9.51
CA ALA A 84 23.44 13.56 -9.98
C ALA A 84 24.18 12.55 -10.87
N VAL A 85 25.01 13.01 -11.81
CA VAL A 85 25.84 12.16 -12.66
C VAL A 85 26.76 11.25 -11.83
N GLU A 86 27.40 11.81 -10.80
CA GLU A 86 28.28 11.05 -9.90
C GLU A 86 27.48 9.99 -9.12
N SER A 87 26.30 10.34 -8.60
CA SER A 87 25.46 9.41 -7.83
C SER A 87 24.90 8.28 -8.68
N LEU A 88 24.67 8.50 -9.98
CA LEU A 88 24.13 7.52 -10.92
C LEU A 88 25.20 6.64 -11.60
N GLN A 89 26.48 6.76 -11.23
CA GLN A 89 27.57 6.05 -11.91
C GLN A 89 27.40 4.52 -11.99
N TYR A 90 26.73 3.92 -11.01
CA TYR A 90 26.49 2.47 -10.95
C TYR A 90 25.16 2.03 -11.59
N ALA A 91 24.29 2.97 -11.97
CA ALA A 91 23.04 2.62 -12.63
C ALA A 91 23.31 2.08 -14.04
N LYS A 92 22.67 0.95 -14.35
CA LYS A 92 22.74 0.32 -15.69
C LYS A 92 22.04 1.18 -16.74
N HIS A 93 20.86 1.65 -16.38
CA HIS A 93 20.07 2.63 -17.14
C HIS A 93 19.89 3.84 -16.24
N LYS A 94 20.22 5.01 -16.74
CA LYS A 94 20.25 6.23 -15.93
C LYS A 94 19.62 7.40 -16.67
N ARG A 95 18.88 8.20 -15.93
CA ARG A 95 18.22 9.42 -16.41
C ARG A 95 18.53 10.56 -15.46
N ILE A 96 18.75 11.74 -16.02
CA ILE A 96 18.77 13.00 -15.27
C ILE A 96 17.43 13.69 -15.48
N HIS A 97 16.78 14.03 -14.37
CA HIS A 97 15.53 14.79 -14.34
C HIS A 97 15.84 16.23 -13.92
N THR A 98 15.89 17.14 -14.88
CA THR A 98 16.24 18.54 -14.64
C THR A 98 15.11 19.47 -15.10
N GLY A 99 14.97 20.63 -14.49
CA GLY A 99 13.91 21.55 -14.91
C GLY A 99 13.91 22.89 -14.18
N ILE A 100 12.95 23.71 -14.58
CA ILE A 100 12.79 25.07 -14.06
C ILE A 100 11.30 25.47 -14.13
N GLY A 101 10.87 26.37 -13.23
CA GLY A 101 9.52 26.89 -13.23
C GLY A 101 9.19 27.77 -14.42
N THR A 102 8.06 27.48 -15.09
CA THR A 102 7.66 28.14 -16.34
C THR A 102 6.46 29.09 -16.19
N SER A 103 5.71 29.02 -15.09
CA SER A 103 4.59 29.95 -14.88
C SER A 103 5.08 31.39 -14.65
N ASP A 104 4.29 32.37 -15.04
CA ASP A 104 4.59 33.78 -14.78
C ASP A 104 4.76 34.07 -13.28
N SER A 105 4.09 33.32 -12.41
CA SER A 105 4.29 33.40 -10.98
C SER A 105 5.69 32.97 -10.56
N HIS A 106 6.18 31.83 -11.07
CA HIS A 106 7.52 31.36 -10.79
C HIS A 106 8.58 32.26 -11.41
N ILE A 107 8.41 32.66 -12.65
CA ILE A 107 9.32 33.57 -13.35
C ILE A 107 9.51 34.85 -12.55
N LYS A 108 8.40 35.47 -12.14
CA LYS A 108 8.43 36.74 -11.44
C LYS A 108 8.94 36.64 -9.99
N TYR A 109 8.36 35.69 -9.21
CA TYR A 109 8.56 35.72 -7.75
C TYR A 109 9.64 34.72 -7.28
N LYS A 110 9.87 33.61 -8.00
CA LYS A 110 10.89 32.61 -7.63
C LYS A 110 12.26 32.93 -8.27
N PHE A 111 12.24 33.40 -9.53
CA PHE A 111 13.48 33.63 -10.29
C PHE A 111 13.83 35.09 -10.50
N ASN A 112 12.88 36.00 -10.30
CA ASN A 112 13.04 37.43 -10.63
C ASN A 112 13.64 37.64 -12.04
N SER A 113 13.03 36.99 -13.05
CA SER A 113 13.54 36.81 -14.41
C SER A 113 12.43 37.10 -15.43
N ASN A 114 12.67 36.74 -16.67
CA ASN A 114 11.71 36.86 -17.77
C ASN A 114 11.61 35.55 -18.56
N ARG A 115 10.60 35.43 -19.43
CA ARG A 115 10.30 34.20 -20.18
C ARG A 115 11.46 33.74 -21.06
N GLU A 116 12.21 34.65 -21.71
CA GLU A 116 13.33 34.31 -22.60
C GLU A 116 14.54 33.74 -21.79
N GLU A 117 14.91 34.37 -20.69
CA GLU A 117 15.97 33.88 -19.82
C GLU A 117 15.65 32.49 -19.23
N ILE A 118 14.38 32.20 -18.95
CA ILE A 118 13.96 30.87 -18.49
C ILE A 118 14.19 29.83 -19.58
N ILE A 119 13.85 30.13 -20.84
CA ILE A 119 14.13 29.24 -21.98
C ILE A 119 15.65 29.02 -22.12
N GLU A 120 16.45 30.07 -22.06
CA GLU A 120 17.90 29.95 -22.16
C GLU A 120 18.48 29.05 -21.08
N ARG A 121 18.06 29.24 -19.81
CA ARG A 121 18.46 28.39 -18.68
C ARG A 121 18.02 26.95 -18.83
N ALA A 122 16.79 26.70 -19.31
CA ALA A 122 16.28 25.36 -19.58
C ALA A 122 17.14 24.64 -20.64
N VAL A 123 17.38 25.31 -21.78
CA VAL A 123 18.22 24.80 -22.86
C VAL A 123 19.66 24.53 -22.41
N ALA A 124 20.25 25.44 -21.63
CA ALA A 124 21.59 25.27 -21.12
C ALA A 124 21.71 24.03 -20.20
N ALA A 125 20.75 23.83 -19.29
CA ALA A 125 20.72 22.70 -18.39
C ALA A 125 20.59 21.37 -19.16
N VAL A 126 19.66 21.27 -20.12
CA VAL A 126 19.51 20.07 -20.94
C VAL A 126 20.76 19.77 -21.74
N LYS A 127 21.35 20.75 -22.41
CA LYS A 127 22.62 20.58 -23.15
C LYS A 127 23.78 20.17 -22.25
N TYR A 128 23.83 20.70 -21.03
CA TYR A 128 24.85 20.33 -20.07
C TYR A 128 24.69 18.87 -19.61
N ALA A 129 23.48 18.47 -19.22
CA ALA A 129 23.19 17.11 -18.80
C ALA A 129 23.44 16.08 -19.92
N LYS A 130 23.12 16.43 -21.17
CA LYS A 130 23.31 15.59 -22.36
C LYS A 130 24.77 15.21 -22.63
N ARG A 131 25.73 15.94 -22.05
CA ARG A 131 27.15 15.60 -22.14
C ARG A 131 27.52 14.33 -21.37
N PHE A 132 26.72 13.93 -20.41
CA PHE A 132 26.99 12.84 -19.48
C PHE A 132 26.03 11.67 -19.59
N VAL A 133 24.76 11.92 -19.93
CA VAL A 133 23.70 10.94 -19.99
C VAL A 133 22.88 11.14 -21.24
N GLU A 134 22.50 10.04 -21.91
CA GLU A 134 21.71 10.10 -23.14
C GLU A 134 20.22 10.36 -22.87
N ASP A 135 19.70 9.89 -21.74
CA ASP A 135 18.28 10.01 -21.36
C ASP A 135 18.09 11.17 -20.39
N ILE A 136 17.48 12.25 -20.90
CA ILE A 136 17.23 13.50 -20.15
C ILE A 136 15.73 13.77 -20.09
N GLU A 137 15.22 13.83 -18.89
CA GLU A 137 13.85 14.30 -18.64
C GLU A 137 13.89 15.77 -18.19
N PHE A 138 13.08 16.59 -18.85
CA PHE A 138 12.93 17.99 -18.48
C PHE A 138 11.53 18.23 -17.88
N TYR A 139 11.45 18.77 -16.66
CA TYR A 139 10.19 19.20 -16.08
C TYR A 139 9.98 20.71 -16.21
N ALA A 140 8.82 21.10 -16.79
CA ALA A 140 8.36 22.47 -16.84
C ALA A 140 7.57 22.79 -15.56
N GLU A 141 8.22 23.05 -14.42
CA GLU A 141 7.56 23.23 -13.13
C GLU A 141 6.44 24.29 -13.23
N ASP A 142 5.28 23.94 -12.66
CA ASP A 142 4.04 24.73 -12.70
C ASP A 142 3.46 24.91 -14.11
N ALA A 143 3.66 23.92 -14.98
CA ALA A 143 3.11 23.90 -16.33
C ALA A 143 1.57 23.98 -16.35
N GLY A 144 0.91 23.43 -15.33
CA GLY A 144 -0.54 23.53 -15.18
C GLY A 144 -1.06 24.96 -15.29
N ARG A 145 -0.34 25.92 -14.73
CA ARG A 145 -0.68 27.35 -14.77
C ARG A 145 0.08 28.17 -15.81
N THR A 146 0.95 27.51 -16.60
CA THR A 146 1.71 28.18 -17.65
C THR A 146 0.84 28.38 -18.91
N ASP A 147 0.99 29.54 -19.55
CA ASP A 147 0.38 29.84 -20.85
C ASP A 147 0.78 28.80 -21.91
N ASN A 148 -0.18 28.30 -22.70
CA ASN A 148 0.05 27.19 -23.63
C ASN A 148 1.05 27.53 -24.74
N GLU A 149 0.98 28.74 -25.31
CA GLU A 149 1.87 29.15 -26.39
C GLU A 149 3.32 29.28 -25.87
N TYR A 150 3.49 29.88 -24.71
CA TYR A 150 4.79 29.97 -24.09
C TYR A 150 5.33 28.58 -23.66
N LEU A 151 4.49 27.72 -23.11
CA LEU A 151 4.88 26.35 -22.74
C LEU A 151 5.32 25.55 -23.97
N ALA A 152 4.63 25.66 -25.09
CA ALA A 152 5.03 25.03 -26.35
C ALA A 152 6.42 25.48 -26.79
N ARG A 153 6.73 26.78 -26.70
CA ARG A 153 8.09 27.31 -27.00
C ARG A 153 9.16 26.71 -26.08
N VAL A 154 8.87 26.57 -24.79
CA VAL A 154 9.80 25.93 -23.82
C VAL A 154 10.04 24.48 -24.20
N VAL A 155 8.96 23.72 -24.43
CA VAL A 155 9.00 22.28 -24.79
C VAL A 155 9.80 22.06 -26.07
N GLU A 156 9.51 22.83 -27.12
CA GLU A 156 10.24 22.78 -28.38
C GLU A 156 11.74 23.06 -28.21
N ALA A 157 12.08 24.07 -27.42
CA ALA A 157 13.46 24.47 -27.19
C ALA A 157 14.27 23.37 -26.43
N VAL A 158 13.66 22.73 -25.42
CA VAL A 158 14.35 21.67 -24.67
C VAL A 158 14.44 20.37 -25.45
N ILE A 159 13.46 20.02 -26.29
CA ILE A 159 13.55 18.87 -27.21
C ILE A 159 14.68 19.10 -28.22
N LYS A 160 14.77 20.28 -28.84
CA LYS A 160 15.89 20.65 -29.73
C LYS A 160 17.24 20.64 -29.01
N ALA A 161 17.27 20.87 -27.68
CA ALA A 161 18.47 20.79 -26.86
C ALA A 161 18.87 19.34 -26.53
N GLY A 162 18.00 18.35 -26.70
CA GLY A 162 18.25 16.92 -26.51
C GLY A 162 17.48 16.26 -25.38
N ALA A 163 16.41 16.87 -24.84
CA ALA A 163 15.52 16.21 -23.91
C ALA A 163 14.79 15.04 -24.63
N THR A 164 14.78 13.88 -23.98
CA THR A 164 14.13 12.65 -24.46
C THR A 164 12.73 12.46 -23.87
N VAL A 165 12.49 13.09 -22.73
CA VAL A 165 11.18 13.13 -22.06
C VAL A 165 10.92 14.56 -21.61
N VAL A 166 9.68 15.02 -21.73
CA VAL A 166 9.26 16.32 -21.21
C VAL A 166 8.06 16.13 -20.29
N ASN A 167 8.27 16.44 -19.03
CA ASN A 167 7.26 16.36 -17.98
C ASN A 167 6.48 17.68 -17.86
N ILE A 168 5.16 17.57 -17.83
CA ILE A 168 4.19 18.68 -17.77
C ILE A 168 3.47 18.65 -16.41
N PRO A 169 4.06 19.18 -15.32
CA PRO A 169 3.47 19.05 -14.00
C PRO A 169 2.32 20.02 -13.74
N ASP A 170 1.22 19.49 -13.20
CA ASP A 170 0.24 20.25 -12.44
C ASP A 170 0.70 20.37 -10.99
N THR A 171 1.72 21.18 -10.80
CA THR A 171 2.48 21.31 -9.52
C THR A 171 1.61 21.73 -8.35
N THR A 172 0.56 22.49 -8.59
CA THR A 172 -0.34 22.99 -7.55
C THR A 172 -1.64 22.19 -7.42
N GLY A 173 -1.80 21.14 -8.22
CA GLY A 173 -3.02 20.32 -8.23
C GLY A 173 -4.28 21.13 -8.58
N TYR A 174 -4.13 22.12 -9.45
CA TYR A 174 -5.15 23.12 -9.75
C TYR A 174 -6.01 22.77 -10.98
N CYS A 175 -5.44 22.05 -11.95
CA CYS A 175 -6.10 21.78 -13.22
C CYS A 175 -7.34 20.90 -13.07
N LEU A 176 -8.35 21.15 -13.92
CA LEU A 176 -9.43 20.21 -14.16
C LEU A 176 -9.01 19.20 -15.27
N PRO A 177 -9.58 17.98 -15.28
CA PRO A 177 -9.19 16.96 -16.26
C PRO A 177 -9.31 17.41 -17.71
N SER A 178 -10.36 18.15 -18.07
CA SER A 178 -10.55 18.70 -19.42
C SER A 178 -9.49 19.75 -19.78
N GLU A 179 -9.10 20.59 -18.83
CA GLU A 179 -8.08 21.62 -19.02
C GLU A 179 -6.70 21.00 -19.20
N TYR A 180 -6.37 20.04 -18.32
CA TYR A 180 -5.07 19.36 -18.37
C TYR A 180 -4.91 18.52 -19.64
N GLY A 181 -5.94 17.73 -20.00
CA GLY A 181 -5.93 16.97 -21.24
C GLY A 181 -5.83 17.87 -22.49
N ALA A 182 -6.56 18.99 -22.51
CA ALA A 182 -6.47 19.96 -23.60
C ALA A 182 -5.06 20.60 -23.71
N LYS A 183 -4.37 20.83 -22.57
CA LYS A 183 -2.99 21.31 -22.54
C LYS A 183 -2.03 20.30 -23.17
N ILE A 184 -2.13 19.02 -22.81
CA ILE A 184 -1.30 17.95 -23.41
C ILE A 184 -1.57 17.86 -24.92
N LYS A 185 -2.84 17.83 -25.32
CA LYS A 185 -3.22 17.83 -26.74
C LYS A 185 -2.65 19.02 -27.49
N TYR A 186 -2.73 20.21 -26.89
CA TYR A 186 -2.18 21.43 -27.50
C TYR A 186 -0.67 21.30 -27.79
N LEU A 187 0.10 20.75 -26.84
CA LEU A 187 1.53 20.52 -27.03
C LEU A 187 1.82 19.52 -28.15
N ILE A 188 1.08 18.41 -28.20
CA ILE A 188 1.20 17.41 -29.27
C ILE A 188 0.94 18.01 -30.64
N GLU A 189 -0.01 18.93 -30.74
CA GLU A 189 -0.43 19.55 -32.04
C GLU A 189 0.42 20.74 -32.47
N HIS A 190 1.14 21.42 -31.54
CA HIS A 190 1.79 22.71 -31.82
C HIS A 190 3.31 22.75 -31.55
N VAL A 191 3.90 21.69 -31.04
CA VAL A 191 5.35 21.65 -30.78
C VAL A 191 6.05 20.95 -31.94
N ASP A 192 6.95 21.67 -32.63
CA ASP A 192 7.76 21.09 -33.70
C ASP A 192 8.79 20.08 -33.11
N GLY A 193 8.79 18.84 -33.65
CA GLY A 193 9.69 17.77 -33.19
C GLY A 193 9.22 17.05 -31.95
N ILE A 194 7.94 17.18 -31.60
CA ILE A 194 7.34 16.50 -30.41
C ILE A 194 7.49 14.98 -30.46
N GLU A 195 7.54 14.41 -31.67
CA GLU A 195 7.76 12.98 -31.90
C GLU A 195 9.14 12.47 -31.45
N ASN A 196 10.08 13.36 -31.17
CA ASN A 196 11.43 13.02 -30.69
C ASN A 196 11.51 12.91 -29.16
N ALA A 197 10.42 13.17 -28.45
CA ALA A 197 10.35 13.07 -27.01
C ALA A 197 9.05 12.44 -26.51
N ILE A 198 9.09 11.83 -25.34
CA ILE A 198 7.91 11.33 -24.64
C ILE A 198 7.33 12.48 -23.81
N ILE A 199 6.04 12.74 -23.92
CA ILE A 199 5.35 13.62 -22.98
C ILE A 199 4.97 12.85 -21.74
N SER A 200 5.38 13.37 -20.57
CA SER A 200 5.11 12.85 -19.25
C SER A 200 4.11 13.73 -18.49
N THR A 201 3.29 13.12 -17.66
CA THR A 201 2.37 13.81 -16.76
C THR A 201 2.82 13.65 -15.30
N HIS A 202 2.71 14.74 -14.54
CA HIS A 202 2.90 14.71 -13.07
C HIS A 202 1.81 15.57 -12.43
N CYS A 203 0.90 14.98 -11.67
CA CYS A 203 -0.24 15.71 -11.13
C CYS A 203 -0.33 15.57 -9.61
N HIS A 204 -0.38 16.72 -8.92
CA HIS A 204 -0.68 16.78 -7.49
C HIS A 204 -2.19 16.72 -7.22
N ASN A 205 -2.56 16.34 -6.00
CA ASN A 205 -3.93 15.95 -5.64
C ASN A 205 -4.66 16.99 -4.78
N ASP A 206 -4.26 18.25 -4.81
CA ASP A 206 -4.80 19.31 -3.94
C ASP A 206 -6.32 19.48 -4.07
N LEU A 207 -6.85 19.33 -5.28
CA LEU A 207 -8.30 19.34 -5.54
C LEU A 207 -8.90 17.93 -5.71
N GLY A 208 -8.15 16.85 -5.43
CA GLY A 208 -8.62 15.48 -5.57
C GLY A 208 -8.72 15.01 -7.02
N MET A 209 -7.99 15.62 -7.97
CA MET A 209 -8.10 15.36 -9.39
C MET A 209 -6.84 14.71 -10.01
N ALA A 210 -5.82 14.38 -9.22
CA ALA A 210 -4.53 13.92 -9.75
C ALA A 210 -4.67 12.74 -10.72
N THR A 211 -5.33 11.65 -10.32
CA THR A 211 -5.52 10.47 -11.17
C THR A 211 -6.35 10.79 -12.41
N ALA A 212 -7.39 11.61 -12.28
CA ALA A 212 -8.24 12.02 -13.39
C ALA A 212 -7.49 12.93 -14.39
N ASN A 213 -6.65 13.85 -13.89
CA ASN A 213 -5.81 14.71 -14.73
C ASN A 213 -4.78 13.86 -15.48
N THR A 214 -4.08 12.97 -14.79
CA THR A 214 -3.09 12.06 -15.38
C THR A 214 -3.72 11.20 -16.47
N LEU A 215 -4.86 10.55 -16.20
CA LEU A 215 -5.58 9.77 -17.20
C LEU A 215 -5.99 10.64 -18.40
N SER A 216 -6.50 11.85 -18.17
CA SER A 216 -6.84 12.78 -19.24
C SER A 216 -5.63 13.14 -20.09
N GLY A 217 -4.45 13.33 -19.48
CA GLY A 217 -3.20 13.54 -20.20
C GLY A 217 -2.81 12.34 -21.09
N VAL A 218 -2.93 11.12 -20.56
CA VAL A 218 -2.65 9.87 -21.28
C VAL A 218 -3.58 9.73 -22.51
N LEU A 219 -4.88 9.97 -22.33
CA LEU A 219 -5.87 9.91 -23.41
C LEU A 219 -5.65 10.99 -24.48
N ASN A 220 -4.91 12.05 -24.17
CA ASN A 220 -4.56 13.13 -25.07
C ASN A 220 -3.10 13.09 -25.57
N GLY A 221 -2.38 11.95 -25.39
CA GLY A 221 -1.10 11.72 -26.07
C GLY A 221 0.12 11.60 -25.16
N ALA A 222 0.02 11.79 -23.85
CA ALA A 222 1.11 11.48 -22.93
C ALA A 222 1.39 9.97 -22.92
N ARG A 223 2.67 9.58 -22.82
CA ARG A 223 3.11 8.18 -22.80
C ARG A 223 4.04 7.84 -21.64
N GLN A 224 4.23 8.76 -20.71
CA GLN A 224 4.78 8.51 -19.39
C GLN A 224 3.90 9.18 -18.34
N VAL A 225 3.80 8.54 -17.16
CA VAL A 225 3.12 9.10 -16.01
C VAL A 225 4.03 9.02 -14.79
N GLU A 226 4.18 10.14 -14.07
CA GLU A 226 4.84 10.17 -12.78
C GLU A 226 3.81 9.95 -11.69
N VAL A 227 4.07 8.92 -10.89
CA VAL A 227 3.13 8.42 -9.90
C VAL A 227 3.86 8.05 -8.60
N THR A 228 3.10 7.85 -7.54
CA THR A 228 3.63 7.30 -6.29
C THR A 228 2.77 6.14 -5.79
N ILE A 229 3.36 5.26 -5.02
CA ILE A 229 2.61 4.24 -4.29
C ILE A 229 1.69 4.93 -3.27
N ASN A 230 0.44 4.51 -3.21
CA ASN A 230 -0.62 5.09 -2.35
C ASN A 230 -0.97 6.56 -2.66
N GLY A 231 -0.42 7.13 -3.73
CA GLY A 231 -0.59 8.54 -4.04
C GLY A 231 0.07 9.48 -3.01
N ILE A 232 1.07 9.02 -2.29
CA ILE A 232 1.81 9.85 -1.32
C ILE A 232 2.58 10.95 -2.04
N GLY A 233 2.85 12.06 -1.34
CA GLY A 233 3.58 13.20 -1.90
C GLY A 233 3.28 14.47 -1.15
N GLU A 234 3.91 15.55 -1.59
CA GLU A 234 3.78 16.83 -0.94
C GLU A 234 2.30 17.29 -0.86
N ARG A 235 1.92 17.92 0.25
CA ARG A 235 0.57 18.44 0.57
C ARG A 235 -0.50 17.33 0.55
N ALA A 236 -1.32 17.25 -0.53
CA ALA A 236 -2.40 16.27 -0.66
C ALA A 236 -1.97 15.00 -1.44
N GLY A 237 -0.71 14.94 -1.87
CA GLY A 237 -0.12 13.81 -2.56
C GLY A 237 -0.14 13.92 -4.09
N ASN A 238 0.17 12.83 -4.73
CA ASN A 238 0.34 12.66 -6.18
C ASN A 238 -0.72 11.73 -6.78
N THR A 239 -0.65 11.52 -8.07
CA THR A 239 -1.34 10.43 -8.75
C THR A 239 -0.92 9.09 -8.17
N SER A 240 -1.88 8.23 -7.84
CA SER A 240 -1.63 6.89 -7.35
C SER A 240 -1.27 5.91 -8.47
N LEU A 241 -0.15 5.20 -8.35
CA LEU A 241 0.26 4.16 -9.30
C LEU A 241 -0.82 3.09 -9.47
N GLU A 242 -1.32 2.58 -8.34
CA GLU A 242 -2.33 1.53 -8.29
C GLU A 242 -3.63 1.91 -9.00
N GLU A 243 -4.02 3.19 -8.95
CA GLU A 243 -5.23 3.66 -9.62
C GLU A 243 -5.04 3.67 -11.14
N ILE A 244 -3.95 4.22 -11.65
CA ILE A 244 -3.66 4.24 -13.10
C ILE A 244 -3.53 2.82 -13.64
N ALA A 245 -2.76 1.95 -12.97
CA ALA A 245 -2.56 0.57 -13.40
C ALA A 245 -3.88 -0.21 -13.50
N MET A 246 -4.76 -0.05 -12.51
CA MET A 246 -6.04 -0.75 -12.49
C MET A 246 -7.09 -0.13 -13.42
N ILE A 247 -7.08 1.18 -13.65
CA ILE A 247 -7.91 1.81 -14.68
C ILE A 247 -7.61 1.18 -16.05
N LEU A 248 -6.33 1.11 -16.45
CA LEU A 248 -5.94 0.54 -17.73
C LEU A 248 -6.25 -0.97 -17.82
N LYS A 249 -6.12 -1.69 -16.70
CA LYS A 249 -6.48 -3.11 -16.66
C LYS A 249 -7.98 -3.35 -16.82
N CYS A 250 -8.82 -2.50 -16.22
CA CYS A 250 -10.28 -2.65 -16.24
C CYS A 250 -10.92 -2.15 -17.56
N HIS A 251 -10.38 -1.09 -18.13
CA HIS A 251 -10.91 -0.46 -19.34
C HIS A 251 -10.21 -1.00 -20.60
N LYS A 252 -10.72 -2.11 -21.12
CA LYS A 252 -10.17 -2.79 -22.31
C LYS A 252 -10.35 -2.02 -23.63
N ASP A 253 -11.16 -0.99 -23.63
CA ASP A 253 -11.33 -0.03 -24.73
C ASP A 253 -10.17 0.97 -24.82
N ILE A 254 -9.34 1.08 -23.79
CA ILE A 254 -8.09 1.86 -23.80
C ILE A 254 -6.98 0.91 -24.26
N ASP A 255 -6.55 1.03 -25.51
CA ASP A 255 -5.48 0.18 -26.10
C ASP A 255 -4.07 0.69 -25.69
N ILE A 256 -3.84 0.76 -24.37
CA ILE A 256 -2.59 1.21 -23.76
C ILE A 256 -2.21 0.22 -22.65
N ASP A 257 -0.99 -0.32 -22.71
CA ASP A 257 -0.48 -1.30 -21.75
C ASP A 257 0.68 -0.75 -20.90
N THR A 258 0.87 -1.35 -19.73
CA THR A 258 2.00 -1.10 -18.83
C THR A 258 2.73 -2.38 -18.47
N ASN A 259 3.95 -2.29 -17.95
CA ASN A 259 4.68 -3.45 -17.41
C ASN A 259 4.26 -3.80 -15.96
N ILE A 260 3.30 -3.11 -15.37
CA ILE A 260 2.95 -3.31 -13.98
C ILE A 260 2.39 -4.72 -13.74
N ASN A 261 3.04 -5.44 -12.86
CA ASN A 261 2.52 -6.67 -12.28
C ASN A 261 1.49 -6.33 -11.19
N THR A 262 0.24 -6.26 -11.57
CA THR A 262 -0.83 -5.80 -10.68
C THR A 262 -0.96 -6.64 -9.42
N SER A 263 -0.62 -7.96 -9.44
CA SER A 263 -0.64 -8.81 -8.25
C SER A 263 0.38 -8.41 -7.16
N LYS A 264 1.28 -7.47 -7.47
CA LYS A 264 2.23 -6.89 -6.51
C LYS A 264 1.77 -5.55 -5.93
N ILE A 265 0.64 -5.00 -6.38
CA ILE A 265 0.13 -3.69 -5.94
C ILE A 265 -0.11 -3.67 -4.43
N TYR A 266 -0.94 -4.58 -3.91
CA TYR A 266 -1.30 -4.58 -2.49
C TYR A 266 -0.09 -4.84 -1.57
N PRO A 267 0.78 -5.83 -1.81
CA PRO A 267 2.00 -6.01 -1.02
C PRO A 267 2.92 -4.79 -1.03
N THR A 268 3.06 -4.11 -2.19
CA THR A 268 3.87 -2.89 -2.31
C THR A 268 3.26 -1.74 -1.51
N SER A 269 1.95 -1.52 -1.64
CA SER A 269 1.21 -0.53 -0.86
C SER A 269 1.40 -0.71 0.64
N ARG A 270 1.29 -1.95 1.14
CA ARG A 270 1.48 -2.27 2.56
C ARG A 270 2.91 -2.05 3.03
N MET A 271 3.91 -2.44 2.21
CA MET A 271 5.32 -2.21 2.52
C MET A 271 5.62 -0.71 2.67
N VAL A 272 5.25 0.10 1.68
CA VAL A 272 5.48 1.56 1.69
C VAL A 272 4.77 2.21 2.88
N SER A 273 3.48 1.87 3.10
CA SER A 273 2.70 2.36 4.24
C SER A 273 3.37 2.06 5.59
N SER A 274 3.91 0.85 5.74
CA SER A 274 4.59 0.42 6.97
C SER A 274 5.93 1.12 7.18
N LEU A 275 6.78 1.18 6.14
CA LEU A 275 8.11 1.77 6.24
C LEU A 275 8.05 3.28 6.45
N MET A 276 7.13 3.97 5.78
CA MET A 276 6.94 5.41 5.92
C MET A 276 6.04 5.82 7.10
N ASN A 277 5.52 4.84 7.85
CA ASN A 277 4.59 5.06 8.96
C ASN A 277 3.40 5.96 8.55
N MET A 278 2.93 5.79 7.32
CA MET A 278 1.79 6.53 6.76
C MET A 278 0.66 5.55 6.42
N PRO A 279 -0.33 5.38 7.32
CA PRO A 279 -1.41 4.43 7.12
C PRO A 279 -2.28 4.79 5.90
N VAL A 280 -2.56 3.79 5.08
CA VAL A 280 -3.50 3.95 3.97
C VAL A 280 -4.91 4.18 4.52
N GLN A 281 -5.62 5.16 3.98
CA GLN A 281 -7.03 5.41 4.34
C GLN A 281 -7.87 4.15 4.09
N ALA A 282 -8.77 3.83 5.02
CA ALA A 282 -9.57 2.61 4.94
C ALA A 282 -10.39 2.49 3.64
N ASN A 283 -10.84 3.61 3.11
CA ASN A 283 -11.64 3.72 1.86
C ASN A 283 -10.81 4.15 0.64
N LYS A 284 -9.47 4.10 0.71
CA LYS A 284 -8.61 4.38 -0.46
C LYS A 284 -8.94 3.39 -1.56
N ALA A 285 -9.09 3.87 -2.78
CA ALA A 285 -9.32 3.02 -3.94
C ALA A 285 -8.21 1.95 -4.07
N ILE A 286 -8.55 0.76 -4.50
CA ILE A 286 -7.69 -0.39 -4.79
C ILE A 286 -7.01 -1.00 -3.56
N VAL A 287 -6.41 -0.21 -2.67
CA VAL A 287 -5.52 -0.70 -1.59
C VAL A 287 -6.03 -0.43 -0.18
N GLY A 288 -7.12 0.30 -0.02
CA GLY A 288 -7.76 0.51 1.28
C GLY A 288 -8.37 -0.79 1.82
N ARG A 289 -8.36 -0.99 3.14
CA ARG A 289 -8.92 -2.21 3.77
C ARG A 289 -10.40 -2.44 3.45
N ASN A 290 -11.14 -1.37 3.08
CA ASN A 290 -12.56 -1.45 2.73
C ASN A 290 -12.79 -1.54 1.21
N ALA A 291 -11.74 -1.50 0.38
CA ALA A 291 -11.87 -1.47 -1.08
C ALA A 291 -12.60 -2.70 -1.63
N PHE A 292 -12.46 -3.85 -0.96
CA PHE A 292 -13.09 -5.12 -1.31
C PHE A 292 -14.01 -5.65 -0.18
N ALA A 293 -14.55 -4.75 0.65
CA ALA A 293 -15.40 -5.11 1.79
C ALA A 293 -16.83 -4.67 1.55
N HIS A 294 -17.76 -5.61 1.71
CA HIS A 294 -19.20 -5.34 1.57
C HIS A 294 -19.89 -5.45 2.93
N SER A 295 -20.54 -4.37 3.38
CA SER A 295 -21.31 -4.33 4.64
C SER A 295 -22.82 -4.24 4.44
N SER A 296 -23.29 -3.87 3.25
CA SER A 296 -24.72 -3.80 2.92
C SER A 296 -25.26 -5.17 2.56
N GLY A 297 -26.35 -5.59 3.18
CA GLY A 297 -26.98 -6.89 2.90
C GLY A 297 -27.38 -7.09 1.44
N ILE A 298 -27.82 -6.04 0.75
CA ILE A 298 -28.16 -6.09 -0.68
C ILE A 298 -26.89 -6.36 -1.51
N HIS A 299 -25.78 -5.69 -1.21
CA HIS A 299 -24.51 -5.90 -1.91
C HIS A 299 -23.97 -7.30 -1.63
N GLN A 300 -23.99 -7.74 -0.37
CA GLN A 300 -23.56 -9.09 0.03
C GLN A 300 -24.33 -10.19 -0.69
N ASP A 301 -25.67 -10.07 -0.78
CA ASP A 301 -26.51 -11.02 -1.51
C ASP A 301 -26.18 -11.03 -3.02
N GLY A 302 -25.93 -9.86 -3.61
CA GLY A 302 -25.52 -9.73 -5.00
C GLY A 302 -24.17 -10.42 -5.27
N VAL A 303 -23.14 -10.09 -4.48
CA VAL A 303 -21.79 -10.67 -4.61
C VAL A 303 -21.82 -12.20 -4.41
N LEU A 304 -22.58 -12.72 -3.46
CA LEU A 304 -22.73 -14.15 -3.23
C LEU A 304 -23.39 -14.89 -4.42
N LYS A 305 -24.25 -14.19 -5.17
CA LYS A 305 -24.86 -14.75 -6.39
C LYS A 305 -23.94 -14.65 -7.59
N ASN A 306 -23.32 -13.50 -7.78
CA ASN A 306 -22.30 -13.25 -8.80
C ASN A 306 -21.47 -12.02 -8.42
N VAL A 307 -20.16 -12.20 -8.30
CA VAL A 307 -19.18 -11.17 -7.93
C VAL A 307 -19.30 -9.92 -8.83
N SER A 308 -19.53 -10.12 -10.14
CA SER A 308 -19.64 -9.01 -11.11
C SER A 308 -20.84 -8.07 -10.90
N THR A 309 -21.75 -8.38 -9.97
CA THR A 309 -22.87 -7.48 -9.66
C THR A 309 -22.43 -6.19 -8.96
N TYR A 310 -21.34 -6.22 -8.20
CA TYR A 310 -20.84 -5.09 -7.43
C TYR A 310 -19.32 -4.93 -7.46
N GLU A 311 -18.58 -5.83 -8.09
CA GLU A 311 -17.13 -5.78 -8.18
C GLU A 311 -16.68 -5.77 -9.63
N ILE A 312 -15.81 -4.80 -9.93
CA ILE A 312 -15.16 -4.63 -11.25
C ILE A 312 -13.71 -5.12 -11.23
N ILE A 313 -13.17 -5.44 -10.06
CA ILE A 313 -11.79 -5.87 -9.83
C ILE A 313 -11.84 -7.14 -8.97
N ASP A 314 -11.17 -8.21 -9.41
CA ASP A 314 -10.92 -9.36 -8.55
C ASP A 314 -9.81 -8.99 -7.55
N PRO A 315 -9.99 -9.16 -6.22
CA PRO A 315 -8.94 -8.92 -5.23
C PRO A 315 -7.61 -9.62 -5.55
N LYS A 316 -7.64 -10.78 -6.14
CA LYS A 316 -6.45 -11.53 -6.59
C LYS A 316 -5.65 -10.78 -7.65
N ASP A 317 -6.32 -9.97 -8.46
CA ASP A 317 -5.68 -9.12 -9.46
C ASP A 317 -4.72 -8.10 -8.86
N VAL A 318 -4.93 -7.72 -7.61
CA VAL A 318 -4.08 -6.77 -6.88
C VAL A 318 -3.22 -7.43 -5.79
N GLY A 319 -3.29 -8.76 -5.66
CA GLY A 319 -2.48 -9.53 -4.71
C GLY A 319 -3.12 -9.70 -3.34
N LEU A 320 -4.45 -9.67 -3.27
CA LEU A 320 -5.25 -10.06 -2.10
C LEU A 320 -5.81 -11.47 -2.32
N ASP A 321 -5.76 -12.31 -1.28
CA ASP A 321 -6.18 -13.71 -1.40
C ASP A 321 -7.71 -13.87 -1.46
N ASP A 322 -8.49 -13.00 -0.78
CA ASP A 322 -9.95 -13.11 -0.70
C ASP A 322 -10.68 -11.78 -0.41
N ASN A 323 -11.98 -11.74 -0.75
CA ASN A 323 -12.91 -10.68 -0.40
C ASN A 323 -13.34 -10.81 1.05
N SER A 324 -13.40 -9.71 1.80
CA SER A 324 -13.93 -9.72 3.16
C SER A 324 -15.43 -9.34 3.19
N ILE A 325 -16.30 -10.30 3.51
CA ILE A 325 -17.67 -9.98 3.92
C ILE A 325 -17.61 -9.55 5.38
N VAL A 326 -17.73 -8.25 5.62
CA VAL A 326 -17.78 -7.67 6.96
C VAL A 326 -19.22 -7.72 7.46
N LEU A 327 -19.47 -8.46 8.53
CA LEU A 327 -20.80 -8.58 9.11
C LEU A 327 -21.11 -7.40 10.05
N THR A 328 -22.21 -6.72 9.75
CA THR A 328 -22.72 -5.55 10.49
C THR A 328 -24.23 -5.70 10.70
N ALA A 329 -24.86 -4.81 11.46
CA ALA A 329 -26.31 -4.76 11.62
C ALA A 329 -27.10 -4.68 10.30
N ARG A 330 -26.42 -4.35 9.20
CA ARG A 330 -27.02 -4.27 7.85
C ARG A 330 -26.85 -5.55 7.02
N SER A 331 -26.11 -6.53 7.55
CA SER A 331 -25.88 -7.82 6.86
C SER A 331 -27.12 -8.69 6.88
N GLY A 332 -27.44 -9.31 5.74
CA GLY A 332 -28.55 -10.22 5.60
C GLY A 332 -28.25 -11.65 6.07
N ARG A 333 -29.29 -12.51 6.13
CA ARG A 333 -29.18 -13.94 6.50
C ARG A 333 -28.20 -14.70 5.59
N ALA A 334 -28.19 -14.39 4.28
CA ALA A 334 -27.31 -15.04 3.31
C ALA A 334 -25.83 -14.83 3.66
N ALA A 335 -25.44 -13.62 4.06
CA ALA A 335 -24.10 -13.30 4.47
C ALA A 335 -23.69 -14.02 5.77
N LEU A 336 -24.58 -14.07 6.76
CA LEU A 336 -24.37 -14.83 8.00
C LEU A 336 -24.20 -16.32 7.71
N LYS A 337 -25.09 -16.92 6.90
CA LYS A 337 -25.04 -18.33 6.50
C LYS A 337 -23.74 -18.67 5.75
N TYR A 338 -23.34 -17.80 4.82
CA TYR A 338 -22.06 -17.93 4.13
C TYR A 338 -20.89 -17.93 5.12
N ARG A 339 -20.86 -16.95 6.04
CA ARG A 339 -19.75 -16.83 7.01
C ARG A 339 -19.71 -18.02 7.96
N LEU A 340 -20.87 -18.51 8.43
CA LEU A 340 -20.95 -19.76 9.20
C LEU A 340 -20.36 -20.94 8.42
N GLY A 341 -20.64 -21.04 7.13
CA GLY A 341 -20.08 -22.08 6.26
C GLY A 341 -18.55 -21.97 6.13
N VAL A 342 -18.02 -20.77 5.96
CA VAL A 342 -16.56 -20.50 5.94
C VAL A 342 -15.90 -20.90 7.26
N LEU A 343 -16.59 -20.67 8.38
CA LEU A 343 -16.13 -21.04 9.73
C LEU A 343 -16.32 -22.53 10.05
N GLY A 344 -16.79 -23.34 9.08
CA GLY A 344 -17.00 -24.78 9.26
C GLY A 344 -18.27 -25.16 10.02
N VAL A 345 -19.14 -24.19 10.31
CA VAL A 345 -20.43 -24.43 11.00
C VAL A 345 -21.50 -24.81 9.97
N LYS A 346 -21.86 -26.08 9.93
CA LYS A 346 -22.97 -26.58 9.08
C LYS A 346 -24.27 -26.38 9.82
N VAL A 347 -25.12 -25.48 9.31
CA VAL A 347 -26.50 -25.29 9.81
C VAL A 347 -27.46 -25.74 8.71
N GLU A 348 -28.10 -26.91 8.88
CA GLU A 348 -28.99 -27.49 7.90
C GLU A 348 -30.46 -27.01 8.08
N ASN A 349 -30.81 -26.52 9.28
CA ASN A 349 -32.19 -26.09 9.59
C ASN A 349 -32.32 -24.57 9.52
N GLU A 350 -33.16 -24.05 8.63
CA GLU A 350 -33.43 -22.61 8.45
C GLU A 350 -33.96 -21.93 9.73
N GLU A 351 -34.71 -22.63 10.59
CA GLU A 351 -35.18 -22.11 11.88
C GLU A 351 -34.01 -21.81 12.83
N VAL A 352 -32.95 -22.63 12.77
CA VAL A 352 -31.72 -22.41 13.56
C VAL A 352 -30.99 -21.22 13.02
N VAL A 353 -30.88 -21.10 11.69
CA VAL A 353 -30.29 -19.90 11.05
C VAL A 353 -31.02 -18.63 11.47
N ASP A 354 -32.36 -18.67 11.50
CA ASP A 354 -33.17 -17.53 11.92
C ASP A 354 -32.94 -17.14 13.39
N LYS A 355 -32.81 -18.12 14.29
CA LYS A 355 -32.47 -17.85 15.70
C LYS A 355 -31.10 -17.20 15.84
N ILE A 356 -30.10 -17.76 15.18
CA ILE A 356 -28.72 -17.18 15.17
C ILE A 356 -28.78 -15.78 14.59
N TYR A 357 -29.51 -15.56 13.51
CA TYR A 357 -29.65 -14.26 12.87
C TYR A 357 -30.28 -13.20 13.77
N GLN A 358 -31.35 -13.55 14.52
CA GLN A 358 -31.93 -12.62 15.48
C GLN A 358 -30.99 -12.25 16.62
N GLN A 359 -30.20 -13.19 17.10
CA GLN A 359 -29.17 -12.94 18.10
C GLN A 359 -28.01 -12.09 17.53
N PHE A 360 -27.62 -12.38 16.29
CA PHE A 360 -26.63 -11.62 15.54
C PHE A 360 -27.05 -10.15 15.39
N LEU A 361 -28.29 -9.87 15.01
CA LEU A 361 -28.77 -8.47 14.89
C LEU A 361 -28.67 -7.72 16.21
N LYS A 362 -29.09 -8.35 17.34
CA LYS A 362 -28.98 -7.75 18.66
C LYS A 362 -27.54 -7.43 19.04
N LEU A 363 -26.61 -8.32 18.70
CA LEU A 363 -25.18 -8.11 18.97
C LEU A 363 -24.61 -7.02 18.06
N ALA A 364 -24.97 -7.03 16.78
CA ALA A 364 -24.50 -6.06 15.79
C ALA A 364 -25.02 -4.63 16.03
N ASP A 365 -26.16 -4.49 16.71
CA ASP A 365 -26.63 -3.16 17.17
C ASP A 365 -25.78 -2.62 18.34
N GLN A 366 -25.10 -3.47 19.09
CA GLN A 366 -24.25 -3.10 20.22
C GLN A 366 -22.78 -2.95 19.86
N LYS A 367 -22.34 -3.58 18.77
CA LYS A 367 -20.94 -3.58 18.29
C LYS A 367 -20.84 -2.98 16.90
N LYS A 368 -19.77 -2.23 16.63
CA LYS A 368 -19.48 -1.69 15.28
C LYS A 368 -19.17 -2.78 14.24
N GLU A 369 -18.52 -3.86 14.66
CA GLU A 369 -18.16 -5.01 13.84
C GLU A 369 -18.42 -6.30 14.63
N VAL A 370 -19.03 -7.29 14.01
CA VAL A 370 -19.21 -8.64 14.57
C VAL A 370 -18.12 -9.52 13.96
N ASN A 371 -17.26 -10.04 14.81
CA ASN A 371 -16.15 -10.89 14.40
C ASN A 371 -16.56 -12.38 14.33
N ASP A 372 -15.65 -13.22 13.84
CA ASP A 372 -15.88 -14.66 13.67
C ASP A 372 -16.17 -15.37 14.99
N ASP A 373 -15.51 -14.97 16.07
CA ASP A 373 -15.72 -15.57 17.41
C ASP A 373 -17.11 -15.25 17.93
N ASP A 374 -17.61 -14.02 17.68
CA ASP A 374 -18.98 -13.66 18.01
C ASP A 374 -19.98 -14.56 17.28
N ILE A 375 -19.72 -14.86 16.00
CA ILE A 375 -20.58 -15.71 15.16
C ILE A 375 -20.56 -17.15 15.65
N LEU A 376 -19.36 -17.67 15.97
CA LEU A 376 -19.20 -19.03 16.51
C LEU A 376 -19.89 -19.17 17.86
N MET A 377 -19.80 -18.17 18.71
CA MET A 377 -20.52 -18.12 20.00
C MET A 377 -22.03 -18.14 19.80
N LEU A 378 -22.56 -17.33 18.88
CA LEU A 378 -24.00 -17.31 18.55
C LEU A 378 -24.49 -18.64 17.95
N ALA A 379 -23.64 -19.32 17.20
CA ALA A 379 -23.95 -20.63 16.62
C ALA A 379 -23.91 -21.78 17.66
N GLY A 380 -23.55 -21.50 18.93
CA GLY A 380 -23.42 -22.52 19.96
C GLY A 380 -22.23 -23.48 19.76
N ALA A 381 -21.34 -23.18 18.80
CA ALA A 381 -20.15 -23.99 18.55
C ALA A 381 -19.09 -23.84 19.65
N ASP A 382 -19.25 -22.84 20.51
CA ASP A 382 -18.34 -22.51 21.61
C ASP A 382 -19.01 -22.72 23.00
N SER A 383 -19.76 -23.81 23.18
CA SER A 383 -20.27 -24.16 24.50
C SER A 383 -19.10 -24.63 25.36
N ALA A 384 -18.82 -23.88 26.43
CA ALA A 384 -17.75 -24.19 27.39
C ALA A 384 -17.81 -25.62 27.97
N GLU A 385 -18.97 -26.28 27.87
CA GLU A 385 -19.21 -27.63 28.35
C GLU A 385 -18.57 -28.73 27.49
N ASN A 386 -18.27 -28.49 26.20
CA ASN A 386 -17.71 -29.51 25.30
C ASN A 386 -16.19 -29.38 25.05
N ARG A 387 -15.50 -28.47 25.74
CA ARG A 387 -14.04 -28.31 25.56
C ARG A 387 -13.29 -29.50 26.15
N SER A 388 -12.55 -30.22 25.29
CA SER A 388 -11.73 -31.37 25.70
C SER A 388 -10.47 -30.97 26.52
N VAL A 389 -10.00 -29.71 26.32
CA VAL A 389 -8.84 -29.13 27.02
C VAL A 389 -9.28 -27.86 27.73
N LYS A 390 -9.07 -27.79 29.05
CA LYS A 390 -9.37 -26.62 29.89
C LYS A 390 -8.13 -26.18 30.63
N LEU A 391 -7.97 -24.87 30.82
CA LEU A 391 -6.94 -24.32 31.72
C LEU A 391 -7.36 -24.55 33.16
N ASP A 392 -6.53 -25.25 33.97
CA ASP A 392 -6.75 -25.45 35.39
C ASP A 392 -6.08 -24.32 36.19
N PHE A 393 -4.80 -24.06 35.92
CA PHE A 393 -4.09 -22.90 36.47
C PHE A 393 -2.97 -22.43 35.56
N LEU A 394 -2.57 -21.17 35.75
CA LEU A 394 -1.38 -20.56 35.13
C LEU A 394 -0.66 -19.73 36.17
N GLN A 395 0.63 -20.00 36.36
CA GLN A 395 1.51 -19.19 37.19
C GLN A 395 2.69 -18.73 36.33
N VAL A 396 2.96 -17.43 36.32
CA VAL A 396 4.06 -16.84 35.55
C VAL A 396 4.90 -15.94 36.43
N THR A 397 6.21 -16.16 36.35
CA THR A 397 7.20 -15.28 36.99
C THR A 397 8.03 -14.62 35.90
N THR A 398 8.02 -13.30 35.89
CA THR A 398 8.75 -12.49 34.90
C THR A 398 9.27 -11.20 35.55
N GLY A 399 10.32 -10.60 34.98
CA GLY A 399 10.91 -9.37 35.49
C GLY A 399 12.14 -8.96 34.69
N MET A 400 12.63 -7.75 34.97
CA MET A 400 13.83 -7.24 34.30
C MET A 400 15.08 -8.05 34.77
N GLY A 401 15.87 -8.53 33.80
CA GLY A 401 17.11 -9.27 34.06
C GLY A 401 16.95 -10.72 34.42
N VAL A 402 15.73 -11.28 34.45
CA VAL A 402 15.45 -12.70 34.72
C VAL A 402 14.75 -13.36 33.55
N LYS A 403 14.97 -14.65 33.37
CA LYS A 403 14.19 -15.42 32.38
C LYS A 403 12.76 -15.58 32.86
N SER A 404 11.80 -15.39 31.98
CA SER A 404 10.40 -15.71 32.26
C SER A 404 10.23 -17.22 32.46
N VAL A 405 9.51 -17.61 33.50
CA VAL A 405 9.14 -18.99 33.82
C VAL A 405 7.62 -19.07 33.93
N ALA A 406 7.02 -20.09 33.34
CA ALA A 406 5.61 -20.39 33.50
C ALA A 406 5.39 -21.83 33.92
N SER A 407 4.47 -22.03 34.87
CA SER A 407 3.88 -23.32 35.20
C SER A 407 2.42 -23.33 34.82
N ILE A 408 1.97 -24.36 34.11
CA ILE A 408 0.61 -24.48 33.60
C ILE A 408 0.01 -25.81 33.98
N GLY A 409 -1.24 -25.80 34.42
CA GLY A 409 -2.09 -26.97 34.60
C GLY A 409 -3.21 -27.00 33.55
N LEU A 410 -3.38 -28.15 32.91
CA LEU A 410 -4.45 -28.43 31.97
C LEU A 410 -5.31 -29.59 32.45
N ASP A 411 -6.61 -29.45 32.35
CA ASP A 411 -7.56 -30.55 32.41
C ASP A 411 -7.87 -31.03 30.99
N ILE A 412 -7.50 -32.27 30.68
CA ILE A 412 -7.74 -32.89 29.37
C ILE A 412 -8.73 -34.05 29.57
N SER A 413 -9.99 -33.82 29.25
CA SER A 413 -11.07 -34.82 29.37
C SER A 413 -11.12 -35.44 30.78
N GLY A 414 -10.96 -34.63 31.83
CA GLY A 414 -11.01 -35.04 33.25
C GLY A 414 -9.68 -35.50 33.83
N GLN A 415 -8.60 -35.54 33.07
CA GLN A 415 -7.25 -35.81 33.56
C GLN A 415 -6.43 -34.53 33.66
N LYS A 416 -5.76 -34.35 34.83
CA LYS A 416 -4.92 -33.18 35.08
C LYS A 416 -3.48 -33.43 34.68
N PHE A 417 -2.89 -32.48 33.97
CA PHE A 417 -1.48 -32.49 33.55
C PHE A 417 -0.85 -31.17 33.91
N GLU A 418 0.37 -31.21 34.38
CA GLU A 418 1.13 -30.03 34.81
C GLU A 418 2.51 -30.05 34.19
N GLU A 419 2.97 -28.89 33.70
CA GLU A 419 4.31 -28.70 33.15
C GLU A 419 4.80 -27.27 33.40
N ALA A 420 6.13 -27.14 33.41
CA ALA A 420 6.78 -25.84 33.51
C ALA A 420 7.80 -25.64 32.38
N SER A 421 7.98 -24.39 31.97
CA SER A 421 8.98 -24.02 30.97
C SER A 421 9.50 -22.60 31.17
N THR A 422 10.68 -22.36 30.59
CA THR A 422 11.25 -21.00 30.46
C THR A 422 11.03 -20.46 29.05
N GLY A 423 10.96 -19.13 28.91
CA GLY A 423 10.79 -18.47 27.62
C GLY A 423 11.49 -17.11 27.52
N ASN A 424 11.48 -16.52 26.33
CA ASN A 424 12.00 -15.18 26.08
C ASN A 424 11.08 -14.07 26.64
N GLY A 425 9.85 -14.45 27.02
CA GLY A 425 8.87 -13.61 27.66
C GLY A 425 7.77 -14.46 28.30
N PRO A 426 6.83 -13.85 29.04
CA PRO A 426 5.81 -14.57 29.80
C PRO A 426 4.92 -15.46 28.94
N VAL A 427 4.45 -14.96 27.79
CA VAL A 427 3.62 -15.71 26.83
C VAL A 427 4.41 -16.88 26.21
N ASP A 428 5.67 -16.65 25.80
CA ASP A 428 6.52 -17.71 25.22
C ASP A 428 6.78 -18.82 26.23
N ALA A 429 7.01 -18.48 27.50
CA ALA A 429 7.20 -19.46 28.58
C ALA A 429 5.93 -20.31 28.76
N ALA A 430 4.76 -19.69 28.83
CA ALA A 430 3.47 -20.35 29.01
C ALA A 430 3.11 -21.27 27.81
N ILE A 431 3.26 -20.80 26.58
CA ILE A 431 3.01 -21.61 25.37
C ILE A 431 3.98 -22.80 25.30
N LYS A 432 5.26 -22.63 25.68
CA LYS A 432 6.22 -23.74 25.72
C LYS A 432 5.86 -24.80 26.78
N ALA A 433 5.38 -24.37 27.96
CA ALA A 433 4.90 -25.29 28.98
C ALA A 433 3.66 -26.06 28.46
N LEU A 434 2.71 -25.37 27.84
CA LEU A 434 1.52 -25.99 27.25
C LEU A 434 1.89 -27.01 26.16
N LYS A 435 2.82 -26.67 25.25
CA LYS A 435 3.30 -27.58 24.20
C LYS A 435 3.91 -28.87 24.73
N LYS A 436 4.55 -28.86 25.92
CA LYS A 436 5.06 -30.06 26.56
C LYS A 436 3.94 -31.01 26.97
N ILE A 437 2.81 -30.49 27.45
CA ILE A 437 1.64 -31.31 27.80
C ILE A 437 0.98 -31.88 26.55
N ILE A 438 0.75 -31.04 25.56
CA ILE A 438 0.00 -31.43 24.36
C ILE A 438 0.80 -32.34 23.42
N GLN A 439 2.14 -32.23 23.42
CA GLN A 439 3.07 -33.06 22.63
C GLN A 439 2.76 -33.17 21.14
N LYS A 440 2.14 -32.15 20.54
CA LYS A 440 1.87 -32.05 19.14
C LYS A 440 2.70 -30.93 18.49
N ARG A 441 3.13 -31.16 17.23
CA ARG A 441 3.94 -30.18 16.50
C ARG A 441 3.01 -29.11 15.94
N MET A 442 2.94 -27.97 16.62
CA MET A 442 2.09 -26.83 16.28
C MET A 442 2.95 -25.60 16.04
N THR A 443 2.61 -24.81 15.02
CA THR A 443 3.30 -23.57 14.67
C THR A 443 2.36 -22.38 14.86
N LEU A 444 2.75 -21.41 15.69
CA LEU A 444 2.03 -20.13 15.80
C LEU A 444 2.34 -19.30 14.57
N LYS A 445 1.32 -18.94 13.78
CA LYS A 445 1.43 -18.15 12.55
C LYS A 445 1.18 -16.67 12.80
N GLU A 446 0.20 -16.36 13.63
CA GLU A 446 -0.18 -15.00 13.94
C GLU A 446 -0.56 -14.86 15.42
N PHE A 447 -0.25 -13.71 15.97
CA PHE A 447 -0.55 -13.36 17.35
C PHE A 447 -0.90 -11.88 17.44
N THR A 448 -2.16 -11.56 17.71
CA THR A 448 -2.66 -10.18 17.77
C THR A 448 -3.26 -9.90 19.13
N ILE A 449 -2.89 -8.78 19.72
CA ILE A 449 -3.43 -8.30 21.01
C ILE A 449 -4.24 -7.02 20.73
N GLN A 450 -5.45 -6.94 21.26
CA GLN A 450 -6.31 -5.76 21.19
C GLN A 450 -6.73 -5.34 22.60
N ALA A 451 -6.46 -4.09 22.95
CA ALA A 451 -7.03 -3.47 24.14
C ALA A 451 -8.38 -2.83 23.80
N ILE A 452 -9.38 -2.96 24.67
CA ILE A 452 -10.76 -2.58 24.34
C ILE A 452 -11.14 -1.22 24.90
N SER A 453 -10.55 -0.71 25.98
CA SER A 453 -10.96 0.57 26.55
C SER A 453 -9.91 1.30 27.42
N LYS A 454 -10.35 2.19 28.28
CA LYS A 454 -9.49 3.14 29.03
C LYS A 454 -9.38 2.73 30.50
N GLY A 455 -8.36 1.98 30.85
CA GLY A 455 -8.09 1.62 32.24
C GLY A 455 -6.99 0.55 32.37
N SER A 456 -6.43 0.39 33.55
CA SER A 456 -5.36 -0.60 33.84
C SER A 456 -5.90 -2.00 34.16
N ASP A 457 -7.21 -2.12 34.36
CA ASP A 457 -7.96 -3.33 34.75
C ASP A 457 -8.90 -3.83 33.62
N ASP A 458 -8.65 -3.39 32.42
CA ASP A 458 -9.47 -3.71 31.26
C ASP A 458 -9.18 -5.09 30.66
N VAL A 459 -10.17 -5.67 29.98
CA VAL A 459 -10.05 -6.98 29.36
C VAL A 459 -9.23 -6.87 28.07
N GLY A 460 -8.05 -7.48 28.05
CA GLY A 460 -7.26 -7.70 26.86
C GLY A 460 -7.82 -8.85 26.03
N LYS A 461 -8.00 -8.64 24.73
CA LYS A 461 -8.37 -9.69 23.77
C LYS A 461 -7.17 -10.16 23.00
N VAL A 462 -7.05 -11.46 22.84
CA VAL A 462 -5.97 -12.11 22.10
C VAL A 462 -6.57 -12.98 21.00
N HIS A 463 -6.09 -12.79 19.78
CA HIS A 463 -6.37 -13.63 18.64
C HIS A 463 -5.10 -14.36 18.22
N MET A 464 -5.20 -15.65 17.94
CA MET A 464 -4.08 -16.47 17.48
C MET A 464 -4.47 -17.32 16.28
N GLN A 465 -3.49 -17.54 15.40
CA GLN A 465 -3.57 -18.54 14.33
C GLN A 465 -2.51 -19.59 14.58
N VAL A 466 -2.91 -20.85 14.69
CA VAL A 466 -2.03 -21.99 14.92
C VAL A 466 -2.17 -22.98 13.78
N GLU A 467 -1.07 -23.30 13.12
CA GLU A 467 -1.01 -24.35 12.11
C GLU A 467 -0.76 -25.70 12.78
N TYR A 468 -1.60 -26.67 12.44
CA TYR A 468 -1.48 -28.07 12.81
C TYR A 468 -1.89 -28.95 11.64
N ASP A 469 -1.02 -29.89 11.24
CA ASP A 469 -1.24 -30.87 10.16
C ASP A 469 -1.72 -30.24 8.83
N GLY A 470 -1.05 -29.09 8.46
CA GLY A 470 -1.33 -28.35 7.23
C GLY A 470 -2.57 -27.46 7.26
N ASN A 471 -3.36 -27.47 8.33
CA ASN A 471 -4.52 -26.61 8.52
C ASN A 471 -4.24 -25.51 9.54
N VAL A 472 -4.87 -24.34 9.33
CA VAL A 472 -4.78 -23.19 10.23
C VAL A 472 -6.04 -23.10 11.08
N TYR A 473 -5.84 -23.03 12.40
CA TYR A 473 -6.90 -22.93 13.39
C TYR A 473 -6.83 -21.57 14.08
N TYR A 474 -7.96 -20.90 14.19
CA TYR A 474 -8.10 -19.60 14.82
C TYR A 474 -8.56 -19.75 16.26
N GLY A 475 -7.86 -19.11 17.20
CA GLY A 475 -8.21 -19.14 18.60
C GLY A 475 -8.37 -17.76 19.20
N PHE A 476 -9.26 -17.67 20.20
CA PHE A 476 -9.59 -16.45 20.90
C PHE A 476 -9.51 -16.64 22.41
N GLY A 477 -8.98 -15.62 23.11
CA GLY A 477 -8.97 -15.53 24.55
C GLY A 477 -9.20 -14.10 25.02
N ALA A 478 -9.91 -13.95 26.14
CA ALA A 478 -10.23 -12.64 26.69
C ALA A 478 -10.11 -12.66 28.22
N ASN A 479 -9.16 -11.90 28.76
CA ASN A 479 -8.89 -11.86 30.19
C ASN A 479 -8.30 -10.50 30.59
N THR A 480 -8.43 -10.10 31.83
CA THR A 480 -7.72 -8.93 32.39
C THR A 480 -6.20 -9.16 32.44
N ASP A 481 -5.75 -10.41 32.57
CA ASP A 481 -4.35 -10.78 32.36
C ASP A 481 -4.11 -11.25 30.94
N ILE A 482 -3.29 -10.48 30.22
CA ILE A 482 -2.99 -10.73 28.80
C ILE A 482 -2.24 -12.04 28.55
N VAL A 483 -1.49 -12.55 29.55
CA VAL A 483 -0.80 -13.84 29.44
C VAL A 483 -1.81 -14.97 29.55
N THR A 484 -2.78 -14.86 30.44
CA THR A 484 -3.91 -15.80 30.58
C THR A 484 -4.75 -15.79 29.30
N ALA A 485 -5.12 -14.60 28.79
CA ALA A 485 -5.85 -14.49 27.52
C ALA A 485 -5.09 -15.15 26.36
N SER A 486 -3.75 -15.03 26.32
CA SER A 486 -2.92 -15.67 25.29
C SER A 486 -2.94 -17.20 25.39
N VAL A 487 -2.89 -17.74 26.61
CA VAL A 487 -2.98 -19.19 26.83
C VAL A 487 -4.36 -19.71 26.46
N GLU A 488 -5.42 -19.02 26.86
CA GLU A 488 -6.81 -19.36 26.50
C GLU A 488 -7.01 -19.37 24.98
N ALA A 489 -6.49 -18.38 24.25
CA ALA A 489 -6.54 -18.34 22.79
C ALA A 489 -5.82 -19.56 22.16
N TYR A 490 -4.67 -19.96 22.72
CA TYR A 490 -3.95 -21.12 22.23
C TYR A 490 -4.68 -22.42 22.50
N ILE A 491 -5.29 -22.58 23.70
CA ILE A 491 -6.14 -23.74 24.09
C ILE A 491 -7.36 -23.80 23.18
N ASP A 492 -7.94 -22.67 22.82
CA ASP A 492 -9.09 -22.62 21.92
C ASP A 492 -8.74 -23.17 20.52
N CYS A 493 -7.57 -22.84 19.96
CA CYS A 493 -7.07 -23.48 18.74
C CYS A 493 -6.95 -25.00 18.92
N ILE A 494 -6.43 -25.47 20.07
CA ILE A 494 -6.25 -26.90 20.34
C ILE A 494 -7.60 -27.63 20.39
N ASN A 495 -8.60 -27.06 21.04
CA ASN A 495 -9.92 -27.65 21.10
C ASN A 495 -10.56 -27.81 19.70
N LYS A 496 -10.32 -26.86 18.78
CA LYS A 496 -10.84 -26.88 17.42
C LYS A 496 -10.25 -27.99 16.53
N PHE A 497 -9.03 -28.43 16.75
CA PHE A 497 -8.50 -29.58 16.00
C PHE A 497 -8.59 -30.92 16.74
N ARG A 498 -9.11 -30.91 17.97
CA ARG A 498 -9.43 -32.14 18.72
C ARG A 498 -10.91 -32.50 18.67
N ALA A 499 -11.76 -31.55 18.26
CA ALA A 499 -13.17 -31.77 18.02
C ALA A 499 -13.37 -32.49 16.68
#